data_6d6acdde26d0ccc8dc5c311bd3610da1
#
_entry.id   6d6acdde26d0ccc8dc5c311bd3610da1
#
_cell.length_a   1.000
_cell.length_b   1.000
_cell.length_c   1.000
_cell.angle_alpha   90.00
_cell.angle_beta   90.00
_cell.angle_gamma   90.00
#
_symmetry.space_group_name_H-M   'P 1'
#
loop_
_entity.id
_entity.type
_entity.pdbx_description
1 polymer ?
#
loop_
_entity_poly.entity_id
_entity_poly.type
_entity_poly.pdbx_seq_one_letter_code
_entity_poly.pdbx_strand_id
1 'polypeptide(L)'
;MSPSTITLLFLLFAVIMFVLEKIPLGVTSMIVCIGLVVTGVLDVKTAFAGFIDSNVILFVSMFIVGGALFETGMANKIGGIVTKFAKTERMLIIAIMVIVGVMSGVLSNTGTAAVLIPVVIGIAAKSGYKRSRLLMPLVFAAAMGGNLSLIGAPGNLIAQSALQEIDMKFGFFEYAIVGLPILIAGILFYATIGYRLLPNHDVKDEGAFDTEKDFSNVPVWKQWLSLIILVLTLLAMIFEDKIGIKLCISGGIGALLLIITGVISEKDALKSIDLKTIFLFGGTLSLAAALQETGAGELIAGKVIGALGENPSPYVLTFVVFILCAVLTNFMSNTATTALMVPICLSIAQGMGADPRAVLMACVIGGSCAYATPIGMPANTMVVGAGGYKFMDYVKSGFPLIIIATVVSMIILPIAFPFFP
;
A
#
# COMPACT_ATOMS: atom_id res chain seq x y z
N MET A 1 -17.26 -12.83 -30.48
CA MET A 1 -17.33 -13.03 -29.04
C MET A 1 -18.10 -11.87 -28.44
N SER A 2 -18.86 -12.10 -27.35
CA SER A 2 -19.53 -10.97 -26.68
C SER A 2 -18.50 -10.06 -26.00
N PRO A 3 -18.79 -8.75 -25.85
CA PRO A 3 -17.90 -7.83 -25.14
C PRO A 3 -17.57 -8.31 -23.72
N SER A 4 -18.55 -8.86 -23.00
CA SER A 4 -18.33 -9.45 -21.67
C SER A 4 -17.37 -10.64 -21.69
N THR A 5 -17.43 -11.52 -22.69
CA THR A 5 -16.48 -12.64 -22.84
C THR A 5 -15.06 -12.12 -23.09
N ILE A 6 -14.89 -11.10 -23.93
CA ILE A 6 -13.59 -10.50 -24.20
C ILE A 6 -13.02 -9.87 -22.92
N THR A 7 -13.84 -9.14 -22.16
CA THR A 7 -13.45 -8.55 -20.88
C THR A 7 -12.99 -9.61 -19.86
N LEU A 8 -13.74 -10.74 -19.75
CA LEU A 8 -13.36 -11.84 -18.88
C LEU A 8 -12.04 -12.52 -19.29
N LEU A 9 -11.76 -12.59 -20.61
CA LEU A 9 -10.46 -13.11 -21.09
C LEU A 9 -9.30 -12.15 -20.74
N PHE A 10 -9.50 -10.82 -20.87
CA PHE A 10 -8.50 -9.85 -20.42
C PHE A 10 -8.32 -9.85 -18.91
N LEU A 11 -9.39 -10.03 -18.14
CA LEU A 11 -9.30 -10.22 -16.70
C LEU A 11 -8.47 -11.47 -16.36
N LEU A 12 -8.77 -12.61 -17.00
CA LEU A 12 -8.02 -13.85 -16.80
C LEU A 12 -6.53 -13.69 -17.16
N PHE A 13 -6.26 -13.03 -18.30
CA PHE A 13 -4.89 -12.69 -18.72
C PHE A 13 -4.19 -11.82 -17.67
N ALA A 14 -4.84 -10.77 -17.17
CA ALA A 14 -4.29 -9.91 -16.12
C ALA A 14 -3.97 -10.70 -14.85
N VAL A 15 -4.90 -11.55 -14.38
CA VAL A 15 -4.70 -12.43 -13.21
C VAL A 15 -3.45 -13.30 -13.40
N ILE A 16 -3.37 -14.01 -14.53
CA ILE A 16 -2.26 -14.93 -14.80
C ILE A 16 -0.93 -14.17 -14.85
N MET A 17 -0.88 -13.02 -15.54
CA MET A 17 0.35 -12.26 -15.70
C MET A 17 0.76 -11.56 -14.39
N PHE A 18 -0.18 -11.09 -13.57
CA PHE A 18 0.12 -10.50 -12.26
C PHE A 18 0.63 -11.54 -11.27
N VAL A 19 0.12 -12.78 -11.31
CA VAL A 19 0.60 -13.88 -10.46
C VAL A 19 1.96 -14.40 -10.92
N LEU A 20 2.17 -14.53 -12.23
CA LEU A 20 3.43 -15.06 -12.77
C LEU A 20 4.57 -14.03 -12.80
N GLU A 21 4.26 -12.73 -12.80
CA GLU A 21 5.20 -11.61 -12.90
C GLU A 21 6.25 -11.73 -14.03
N LYS A 22 5.94 -12.52 -15.07
CA LYS A 22 6.82 -12.69 -16.24
C LYS A 22 6.95 -11.41 -17.08
N ILE A 23 5.94 -10.57 -17.05
CA ILE A 23 5.89 -9.26 -17.70
C ILE A 23 5.72 -8.22 -16.59
N PRO A 24 6.40 -7.06 -16.65
CA PRO A 24 6.21 -5.99 -15.68
C PRO A 24 4.73 -5.61 -15.53
N LEU A 25 4.27 -5.41 -14.29
CA LEU A 25 2.85 -5.19 -13.97
C LEU A 25 2.24 -4.03 -14.75
N GLY A 26 2.96 -2.90 -14.87
CA GLY A 26 2.53 -1.75 -15.65
C GLY A 26 2.39 -2.07 -17.15
N VAL A 27 3.29 -2.91 -17.71
CA VAL A 27 3.19 -3.35 -19.12
C VAL A 27 1.98 -4.27 -19.31
N THR A 28 1.74 -5.20 -18.38
CA THR A 28 0.54 -6.06 -18.41
C THR A 28 -0.74 -5.23 -18.41
N SER A 29 -0.83 -4.22 -17.52
CA SER A 29 -1.99 -3.33 -17.46
C SER A 29 -2.18 -2.53 -18.75
N MET A 30 -1.09 -2.09 -19.38
CA MET A 30 -1.14 -1.39 -20.67
C MET A 30 -1.58 -2.32 -21.81
N ILE A 31 -1.15 -3.59 -21.81
CA ILE A 31 -1.63 -4.59 -22.78
C ILE A 31 -3.13 -4.76 -22.64
N VAL A 32 -3.65 -4.85 -21.42
CA VAL A 32 -5.11 -4.94 -21.17
C VAL A 32 -5.82 -3.68 -21.66
N CYS A 33 -5.35 -2.49 -21.26
CA CYS A 33 -5.94 -1.21 -21.66
C CYS A 33 -6.01 -1.06 -23.18
N ILE A 34 -4.89 -1.26 -23.88
CA ILE A 34 -4.82 -1.18 -25.36
C ILE A 34 -5.65 -2.30 -26.00
N GLY A 35 -5.61 -3.51 -25.46
CA GLY A 35 -6.36 -4.66 -25.96
C GLY A 35 -7.88 -4.44 -25.93
N LEU A 36 -8.39 -3.82 -24.85
CA LEU A 36 -9.81 -3.44 -24.74
C LEU A 36 -10.23 -2.42 -25.80
N VAL A 37 -9.34 -1.48 -26.16
CA VAL A 37 -9.58 -0.54 -27.25
C VAL A 37 -9.56 -1.23 -28.61
N VAL A 38 -8.52 -2.03 -28.90
CA VAL A 38 -8.35 -2.71 -30.19
C VAL A 38 -9.49 -3.69 -30.47
N THR A 39 -10.02 -4.33 -29.42
CA THR A 39 -11.16 -5.25 -29.54
C THR A 39 -12.53 -4.53 -29.60
N GLY A 40 -12.54 -3.20 -29.48
CA GLY A 40 -13.77 -2.39 -29.53
C GLY A 40 -14.66 -2.52 -28.29
N VAL A 41 -14.12 -3.03 -27.17
CA VAL A 41 -14.84 -3.11 -25.89
C VAL A 41 -14.97 -1.73 -25.27
N LEU A 42 -13.89 -0.93 -25.31
CA LEU A 42 -13.87 0.45 -24.81
C LEU A 42 -13.45 1.42 -25.93
N ASP A 43 -13.92 2.65 -25.88
CA ASP A 43 -13.34 3.74 -26.64
C ASP A 43 -12.02 4.23 -26.01
N VAL A 44 -11.22 4.98 -26.79
CA VAL A 44 -9.92 5.50 -26.34
C VAL A 44 -10.04 6.38 -25.11
N LYS A 45 -11.07 7.23 -25.03
CA LYS A 45 -11.24 8.19 -23.94
C LYS A 45 -11.52 7.44 -22.63
N THR A 46 -12.44 6.50 -22.65
CA THR A 46 -12.78 5.67 -21.49
C THR A 46 -11.60 4.80 -21.05
N ALA A 47 -10.92 4.14 -21.99
CA ALA A 47 -9.78 3.27 -21.68
C ALA A 47 -8.61 4.02 -21.01
N PHE A 48 -8.33 5.26 -21.41
CA PHE A 48 -7.24 6.06 -20.85
C PHE A 48 -7.67 7.08 -19.78
N ALA A 49 -8.96 7.14 -19.43
CA ALA A 49 -9.47 8.03 -18.37
C ALA A 49 -8.75 7.84 -17.03
N GLY A 50 -8.37 6.60 -16.72
CA GLY A 50 -7.65 6.27 -15.50
C GLY A 50 -6.32 7.01 -15.31
N PHE A 51 -5.66 7.46 -16.38
CA PHE A 51 -4.40 8.21 -16.29
C PHE A 51 -4.57 9.67 -15.87
N ILE A 52 -5.76 10.22 -16.01
CA ILE A 52 -6.12 11.58 -15.56
C ILE A 52 -7.04 11.55 -14.33
N ASP A 53 -7.22 10.38 -13.72
CA ASP A 53 -7.97 10.24 -12.46
C ASP A 53 -7.34 11.09 -11.35
N SER A 54 -8.19 11.69 -10.52
CA SER A 54 -7.76 12.61 -9.45
C SER A 54 -6.85 11.93 -8.42
N ASN A 55 -7.03 10.62 -8.19
CA ASN A 55 -6.20 9.86 -7.27
C ASN A 55 -4.84 9.51 -7.88
N VAL A 56 -4.73 9.36 -9.21
CA VAL A 56 -3.44 9.24 -9.89
C VAL A 56 -2.65 10.54 -9.77
N ILE A 57 -3.29 11.69 -9.96
CA ILE A 57 -2.66 13.02 -9.78
C ILE A 57 -2.22 13.20 -8.33
N LEU A 58 -3.06 12.83 -7.37
CA LEU A 58 -2.72 12.83 -5.95
C LEU A 58 -1.51 11.96 -5.67
N PHE A 59 -1.47 10.77 -6.26
CA PHE A 59 -0.41 9.79 -6.06
C PHE A 59 0.95 10.31 -6.56
N VAL A 60 0.98 10.86 -7.78
CA VAL A 60 2.16 11.53 -8.35
C VAL A 60 2.65 12.64 -7.42
N SER A 61 1.74 13.48 -6.95
CA SER A 61 2.07 14.58 -6.04
C SER A 61 2.65 14.09 -4.73
N MET A 62 2.07 13.06 -4.14
CA MET A 62 2.54 12.48 -2.86
C MET A 62 3.87 11.73 -2.99
N PHE A 63 4.18 11.14 -4.14
CA PHE A 63 5.52 10.63 -4.42
C PHE A 63 6.57 11.74 -4.37
N ILE A 64 6.28 12.92 -4.93
CA ILE A 64 7.19 14.07 -4.91
C ILE A 64 7.34 14.59 -3.47
N VAL A 65 6.22 14.79 -2.76
CA VAL A 65 6.23 15.31 -1.38
C VAL A 65 6.95 14.35 -0.44
N GLY A 66 6.67 13.06 -0.52
CA GLY A 66 7.37 12.03 0.24
C GLY A 66 8.85 11.91 -0.16
N GLY A 67 9.13 11.94 -1.47
CA GLY A 67 10.47 11.91 -2.03
C GLY A 67 11.36 13.03 -1.51
N ALA A 68 10.81 14.22 -1.30
CA ALA A 68 11.56 15.35 -0.75
C ALA A 68 12.09 15.11 0.66
N LEU A 69 11.36 14.38 1.52
CA LEU A 69 11.87 14.01 2.85
C LEU A 69 13.05 13.04 2.75
N PHE A 70 13.02 12.16 1.75
CA PHE A 70 14.09 11.20 1.50
C PHE A 70 15.32 11.89 0.90
N GLU A 71 15.13 12.74 -0.09
CA GLU A 71 16.22 13.49 -0.74
C GLU A 71 16.91 14.51 0.16
N THR A 72 16.17 15.09 1.11
CA THR A 72 16.74 16.04 2.08
C THR A 72 17.38 15.37 3.30
N GLY A 73 17.17 14.07 3.51
CA GLY A 73 17.64 13.34 4.69
C GLY A 73 16.80 13.59 5.96
N MET A 74 15.67 14.30 5.87
CA MET A 74 14.79 14.52 7.03
C MET A 74 14.20 13.19 7.53
N ALA A 75 13.87 12.25 6.64
CA ALA A 75 13.39 10.92 7.02
C ALA A 75 14.43 10.15 7.86
N ASN A 76 15.73 10.26 7.53
CA ASN A 76 16.82 9.67 8.33
C ASN A 76 16.92 10.30 9.73
N LYS A 77 16.73 11.62 9.85
CA LYS A 77 16.69 12.30 11.14
C LYS A 77 15.53 11.82 12.02
N ILE A 78 14.35 11.68 11.43
CA ILE A 78 13.17 11.12 12.13
C ILE A 78 13.45 9.68 12.57
N GLY A 79 13.98 8.85 11.68
CA GLY A 79 14.37 7.46 12.00
C GLY A 79 15.44 7.39 13.11
N GLY A 80 16.40 8.31 13.13
CA GLY A 80 17.44 8.38 14.17
C GLY A 80 16.94 8.65 15.59
N ILE A 81 15.70 9.14 15.75
CA ILE A 81 15.07 9.33 17.07
C ILE A 81 14.88 7.99 17.81
N VAL A 82 14.73 6.89 17.06
CA VAL A 82 14.57 5.52 17.59
C VAL A 82 15.65 5.20 18.65
N THR A 83 16.90 5.59 18.39
CA THR A 83 18.03 5.24 19.28
C THR A 83 17.95 5.86 20.66
N LYS A 84 17.22 6.98 20.81
CA LYS A 84 17.11 7.70 22.08
C LYS A 84 16.23 6.99 23.11
N PHE A 85 15.31 6.14 22.67
CA PHE A 85 14.31 5.53 23.53
C PHE A 85 14.51 4.05 23.81
N ALA A 86 15.44 3.37 23.14
CA ALA A 86 15.57 1.92 23.20
C ALA A 86 16.77 1.49 24.06
N LYS A 87 16.48 1.04 25.28
CA LYS A 87 17.48 0.43 26.18
C LYS A 87 17.60 -1.10 26.05
N THR A 88 16.64 -1.76 25.43
CA THR A 88 16.59 -3.20 25.21
C THR A 88 16.20 -3.52 23.77
N GLU A 89 16.55 -4.73 23.28
CA GLU A 89 16.17 -5.17 21.94
C GLU A 89 14.66 -5.05 21.68
N ARG A 90 13.82 -5.45 22.65
CA ARG A 90 12.35 -5.36 22.52
C ARG A 90 11.88 -3.91 22.42
N MET A 91 12.41 -3.02 23.24
CA MET A 91 12.06 -1.59 23.15
C MET A 91 12.49 -1.01 21.80
N LEU A 92 13.62 -1.47 21.27
CA LEU A 92 14.10 -1.07 19.94
C LEU A 92 13.16 -1.54 18.84
N ILE A 93 12.72 -2.81 18.89
CA ILE A 93 11.72 -3.35 17.94
C ILE A 93 10.43 -2.53 18.00
N ILE A 94 9.89 -2.26 19.19
CA ILE A 94 8.68 -1.46 19.38
C ILE A 94 8.87 -0.06 18.80
N ALA A 95 9.98 0.62 19.13
CA ALA A 95 10.25 1.97 18.66
C ALA A 95 10.39 2.04 17.12
N ILE A 96 11.07 1.05 16.51
CA ILE A 96 11.16 0.91 15.05
C ILE A 96 9.74 0.75 14.48
N MET A 97 8.94 -0.18 14.99
CA MET A 97 7.60 -0.45 14.46
C MET A 97 6.67 0.76 14.59
N VAL A 98 6.72 1.49 15.69
CA VAL A 98 5.91 2.71 15.89
C VAL A 98 6.31 3.79 14.87
N ILE A 99 7.61 4.10 14.77
CA ILE A 99 8.08 5.17 13.88
C ILE A 99 7.84 4.81 12.43
N VAL A 100 8.20 3.58 12.02
CA VAL A 100 7.98 3.11 10.64
C VAL A 100 6.51 3.06 10.30
N GLY A 101 5.66 2.54 11.20
CA GLY A 101 4.21 2.46 10.98
C GLY A 101 3.59 3.85 10.78
N VAL A 102 3.93 4.82 11.65
CA VAL A 102 3.42 6.20 11.52
C VAL A 102 3.93 6.86 10.24
N MET A 103 5.23 6.74 9.93
CA MET A 103 5.81 7.29 8.70
C MET A 103 5.17 6.68 7.45
N SER A 104 4.97 5.37 7.44
CA SER A 104 4.37 4.67 6.31
C SER A 104 2.89 5.03 6.10
N GLY A 105 2.22 5.49 7.15
CA GLY A 105 0.84 5.98 7.05
C GLY A 105 0.68 7.26 6.22
N VAL A 106 1.77 8.01 6.02
CA VAL A 106 1.77 9.27 5.26
C VAL A 106 2.76 9.27 4.10
N LEU A 107 3.67 8.29 4.08
CA LEU A 107 4.64 8.07 3.01
C LEU A 107 4.41 6.68 2.42
N SER A 108 5.00 6.35 1.27
CA SER A 108 4.86 5.00 0.72
C SER A 108 5.57 3.96 1.59
N ASN A 109 4.99 2.75 1.69
CA ASN A 109 5.58 1.63 2.43
C ASN A 109 7.02 1.32 1.98
N THR A 110 7.23 1.24 0.67
CA THR A 110 8.52 0.95 0.05
C THR A 110 9.52 2.06 0.29
N GLY A 111 9.11 3.33 0.12
CA GLY A 111 9.96 4.50 0.37
C GLY A 111 10.39 4.59 1.82
N THR A 112 9.46 4.42 2.76
CA THR A 112 9.76 4.41 4.20
C THR A 112 10.75 3.31 4.55
N ALA A 113 10.54 2.08 4.05
CA ALA A 113 11.46 0.97 4.27
C ALA A 113 12.84 1.25 3.66
N ALA A 114 12.91 1.70 2.40
CA ALA A 114 14.18 1.97 1.70
C ALA A 114 15.08 2.93 2.47
N VAL A 115 14.50 3.97 3.07
CA VAL A 115 15.26 4.97 3.84
C VAL A 115 15.62 4.49 5.24
N LEU A 116 14.74 3.74 5.89
CA LEU A 116 14.97 3.33 7.28
C LEU A 116 15.77 2.05 7.42
N ILE A 117 15.89 1.22 6.38
CA ILE A 117 16.74 0.02 6.37
C ILE A 117 18.21 0.37 6.72
N PRO A 118 18.90 1.31 6.05
CA PRO A 118 20.26 1.68 6.40
C PRO A 118 20.38 2.23 7.83
N VAL A 119 19.40 3.04 8.25
CA VAL A 119 19.35 3.60 9.62
C VAL A 119 19.29 2.46 10.65
N VAL A 120 18.42 1.47 10.44
CA VAL A 120 18.26 0.33 11.35
C VAL A 120 19.49 -0.59 11.32
N ILE A 121 20.16 -0.76 10.17
CA ILE A 121 21.44 -1.46 10.08
C ILE A 121 22.50 -0.74 10.92
N GLY A 122 22.61 0.58 10.80
CA GLY A 122 23.51 1.39 11.63
C GLY A 122 23.19 1.31 13.11
N ILE A 123 21.92 1.27 13.50
CA ILE A 123 21.46 1.04 14.87
C ILE A 123 21.89 -0.34 15.37
N ALA A 124 21.69 -1.39 14.56
CA ALA A 124 22.07 -2.75 14.88
C ALA A 124 23.59 -2.85 15.17
N ALA A 125 24.41 -2.26 14.29
CA ALA A 125 25.86 -2.22 14.47
C ALA A 125 26.31 -1.52 15.77
N LYS A 126 25.66 -0.40 16.14
CA LYS A 126 25.98 0.36 17.36
C LYS A 126 25.46 -0.30 18.65
N SER A 127 24.31 -0.98 18.58
CA SER A 127 23.67 -1.58 19.75
C SER A 127 24.13 -3.02 20.03
N GLY A 128 24.82 -3.65 19.08
CA GLY A 128 25.22 -5.06 19.15
C GLY A 128 24.07 -6.05 18.92
N TYR A 129 22.89 -5.58 18.55
CA TYR A 129 21.76 -6.46 18.20
C TYR A 129 21.86 -6.89 16.73
N LYS A 130 21.36 -8.10 16.44
CA LYS A 130 21.40 -8.64 15.08
C LYS A 130 20.43 -7.89 14.17
N ARG A 131 20.90 -7.42 13.01
CA ARG A 131 20.06 -6.74 12.02
C ARG A 131 18.91 -7.60 11.53
N SER A 132 19.05 -8.93 11.48
CA SER A 132 17.99 -9.88 11.15
C SER A 132 16.78 -9.80 12.11
N ARG A 133 16.99 -9.37 13.35
CA ARG A 133 15.90 -9.22 14.33
C ARG A 133 15.18 -7.88 14.24
N LEU A 134 15.79 -6.88 13.61
CA LEU A 134 15.25 -5.51 13.55
C LEU A 134 14.61 -5.18 12.19
N LEU A 135 15.16 -5.72 11.10
CA LEU A 135 14.70 -5.40 9.75
C LEU A 135 13.35 -6.03 9.39
N MET A 136 13.04 -7.22 9.90
CA MET A 136 11.74 -7.86 9.64
C MET A 136 10.56 -7.12 10.28
N PRO A 137 10.60 -6.74 11.56
CA PRO A 137 9.59 -5.87 12.16
C PRO A 137 9.44 -4.52 11.46
N LEU A 138 10.53 -3.96 10.91
CA LEU A 138 10.50 -2.73 10.14
C LEU A 138 9.58 -2.85 8.93
N VAL A 139 9.81 -3.87 8.09
CA VAL A 139 9.02 -4.01 6.85
C VAL A 139 7.56 -4.39 7.12
N PHE A 140 7.31 -5.17 8.16
CA PHE A 140 5.94 -5.48 8.57
C PHE A 140 5.20 -4.24 9.11
N ALA A 141 5.88 -3.40 9.89
CA ALA A 141 5.31 -2.13 10.34
C ALA A 141 5.07 -1.17 9.19
N ALA A 142 5.93 -1.15 8.16
CA ALA A 142 5.71 -0.37 6.97
C ALA A 142 4.42 -0.82 6.23
N ALA A 143 4.21 -2.12 6.09
CA ALA A 143 3.01 -2.65 5.46
C ALA A 143 1.74 -2.33 6.26
N MET A 144 1.75 -2.55 7.59
CA MET A 144 0.61 -2.22 8.45
C MET A 144 0.33 -0.71 8.49
N GLY A 145 1.40 0.11 8.48
CA GLY A 145 1.30 1.56 8.49
C GLY A 145 0.63 2.14 7.26
N GLY A 146 0.79 1.51 6.09
CA GLY A 146 0.10 1.90 4.86
C GLY A 146 -1.43 1.95 4.97
N ASN A 147 -2.00 1.28 5.96
CA ASN A 147 -3.43 1.27 6.23
C ASN A 147 -3.87 2.31 7.28
N LEU A 148 -3.06 3.32 7.57
CA LEU A 148 -3.44 4.39 8.52
C LEU A 148 -4.10 5.59 7.86
N SER A 149 -3.93 5.77 6.56
CA SER A 149 -4.54 6.89 5.83
C SER A 149 -4.86 6.50 4.39
N LEU A 150 -5.62 7.35 3.74
CA LEU A 150 -5.97 7.21 2.33
C LEU A 150 -4.73 7.16 1.42
N ILE A 151 -3.68 7.90 1.75
CA ILE A 151 -2.46 8.03 0.93
C ILE A 151 -1.32 7.09 1.34
N GLY A 152 -1.50 6.29 2.39
CA GLY A 152 -0.46 5.42 2.94
C GLY A 152 -0.05 4.27 2.01
N ALA A 153 -0.97 3.80 1.16
CA ALA A 153 -0.70 2.75 0.19
C ALA A 153 -1.47 2.97 -1.13
N PRO A 154 -0.90 2.54 -2.29
CA PRO A 154 -1.57 2.67 -3.60
C PRO A 154 -2.96 2.04 -3.65
N GLY A 155 -3.13 0.89 -3.01
CA GLY A 155 -4.40 0.16 -2.97
C GLY A 155 -5.56 0.96 -2.38
N ASN A 156 -5.27 1.84 -1.41
CA ASN A 156 -6.26 2.70 -0.79
C ASN A 156 -6.86 3.67 -1.81
N LEU A 157 -6.02 4.25 -2.67
CA LEU A 157 -6.44 5.18 -3.72
C LEU A 157 -7.14 4.46 -4.89
N ILE A 158 -6.76 3.22 -5.19
CA ILE A 158 -7.47 2.39 -6.18
C ILE A 158 -8.92 2.16 -5.73
N ALA A 159 -9.13 1.81 -4.45
CA ALA A 159 -10.47 1.65 -3.91
C ALA A 159 -11.24 2.99 -3.85
N GLN A 160 -10.53 4.09 -3.57
CA GLN A 160 -11.11 5.43 -3.59
C GLN A 160 -11.62 5.81 -4.98
N SER A 161 -10.85 5.55 -6.05
CA SER A 161 -11.29 5.79 -7.43
C SER A 161 -12.55 5.00 -7.77
N ALA A 162 -12.57 3.71 -7.41
CA ALA A 162 -13.74 2.86 -7.65
C ALA A 162 -15.00 3.35 -6.91
N LEU A 163 -14.85 3.87 -5.68
CA LEU A 163 -15.98 4.47 -4.96
C LEU A 163 -16.45 5.79 -5.56
N GLN A 164 -15.52 6.62 -6.06
CA GLN A 164 -15.86 7.89 -6.67
C GLN A 164 -16.68 7.75 -7.96
N GLU A 165 -16.53 6.63 -8.69
CA GLU A 165 -17.36 6.29 -9.86
C GLU A 165 -18.84 6.09 -9.50
N ILE A 166 -19.15 5.82 -8.24
CA ILE A 166 -20.51 5.63 -7.70
C ILE A 166 -20.88 6.70 -6.66
N ASP A 167 -20.27 7.89 -6.74
CA ASP A 167 -20.49 9.04 -5.85
C ASP A 167 -20.27 8.75 -4.36
N MET A 168 -19.42 7.78 -4.03
CA MET A 168 -19.01 7.43 -2.68
C MET A 168 -17.52 7.76 -2.45
N LYS A 169 -17.10 7.87 -1.19
CA LYS A 169 -15.69 8.09 -0.86
C LYS A 169 -15.34 7.55 0.53
N PHE A 170 -14.05 7.24 0.75
CA PHE A 170 -13.48 7.11 2.08
C PHE A 170 -13.00 8.47 2.58
N GLY A 171 -13.13 8.70 3.88
CA GLY A 171 -12.47 9.79 4.57
C GLY A 171 -10.97 9.54 4.71
N PHE A 172 -10.19 10.60 4.90
CA PHE A 172 -8.71 10.55 4.91
C PHE A 172 -8.14 9.52 5.90
N PHE A 173 -8.73 9.39 7.10
CA PHE A 173 -8.31 8.46 8.15
C PHE A 173 -9.27 7.27 8.36
N GLU A 174 -10.23 7.03 7.48
CA GLU A 174 -11.15 5.89 7.67
C GLU A 174 -10.43 4.54 7.64
N TYR A 175 -9.34 4.43 6.89
CA TYR A 175 -8.50 3.23 6.91
C TYR A 175 -7.89 2.96 8.30
N ALA A 176 -7.60 4.00 9.09
CA ALA A 176 -7.07 3.85 10.44
C ALA A 176 -8.04 3.16 11.40
N ILE A 177 -9.35 3.18 11.14
CA ILE A 177 -10.34 2.48 11.97
C ILE A 177 -9.99 0.99 12.09
N VAL A 178 -9.51 0.39 11.01
CA VAL A 178 -9.07 -1.01 10.97
C VAL A 178 -7.54 -1.12 11.06
N GLY A 179 -6.81 -0.25 10.35
CA GLY A 179 -5.37 -0.30 10.24
C GLY A 179 -4.62 -0.02 11.53
N LEU A 180 -5.10 0.95 12.35
CA LEU A 180 -4.46 1.29 13.62
C LEU A 180 -4.57 0.15 14.65
N PRO A 181 -5.72 -0.48 14.88
CA PRO A 181 -5.81 -1.69 15.69
C PRO A 181 -4.93 -2.82 15.23
N ILE A 182 -4.79 -3.05 13.90
CA ILE A 182 -3.88 -4.07 13.35
C ILE A 182 -2.44 -3.72 13.67
N LEU A 183 -2.02 -2.46 13.47
CA LEU A 183 -0.65 -2.00 13.79
C LEU A 183 -0.36 -2.17 15.28
N ILE A 184 -1.27 -1.74 16.16
CA ILE A 184 -1.12 -1.89 17.62
C ILE A 184 -1.03 -3.37 17.98
N ALA A 185 -1.90 -4.23 17.47
CA ALA A 185 -1.88 -5.66 17.74
C ALA A 185 -0.57 -6.31 17.24
N GLY A 186 -0.06 -5.91 16.06
CA GLY A 186 1.23 -6.36 15.53
C GLY A 186 2.39 -5.92 16.41
N ILE A 187 2.40 -4.68 16.89
CA ILE A 187 3.42 -4.18 17.84
C ILE A 187 3.38 -4.96 19.15
N LEU A 188 2.18 -5.15 19.72
CA LEU A 188 1.99 -5.92 20.95
C LEU A 188 2.42 -7.38 20.78
N PHE A 189 2.14 -7.98 19.63
CA PHE A 189 2.57 -9.32 19.30
C PHE A 189 4.11 -9.42 19.32
N TYR A 190 4.84 -8.52 18.66
CA TYR A 190 6.30 -8.52 18.68
C TYR A 190 6.90 -8.07 20.02
N ALA A 191 6.21 -7.26 20.78
CA ALA A 191 6.62 -6.91 22.14
C ALA A 191 6.53 -8.09 23.12
N THR A 192 5.67 -9.07 22.87
CA THR A 192 5.37 -10.17 23.81
C THR A 192 5.89 -11.53 23.30
N ILE A 193 5.27 -12.09 22.28
CA ILE A 193 5.51 -13.46 21.80
C ILE A 193 6.33 -13.47 20.52
N GLY A 194 5.98 -12.60 19.57
CA GLY A 194 6.50 -12.61 18.21
C GLY A 194 7.99 -12.37 18.09
N TYR A 195 8.61 -11.65 19.05
CA TYR A 195 10.06 -11.45 19.06
C TYR A 195 10.85 -12.76 19.10
N ARG A 196 10.25 -13.86 19.60
CA ARG A 196 10.87 -15.19 19.64
C ARG A 196 10.85 -15.87 18.27
N LEU A 197 9.95 -15.45 17.38
CA LEU A 197 9.81 -15.97 16.03
C LEU A 197 10.72 -15.25 15.03
N LEU A 198 11.32 -14.13 15.44
CA LEU A 198 12.22 -13.36 14.59
C LEU A 198 13.50 -14.15 14.30
N PRO A 199 13.96 -14.14 13.05
CA PRO A 199 15.19 -14.82 12.66
C PRO A 199 16.40 -14.26 13.40
N ASN A 200 17.35 -15.14 13.71
CA ASN A 200 18.55 -14.80 14.48
C ASN A 200 19.81 -15.19 13.68
N HIS A 201 19.93 -14.59 12.48
CA HIS A 201 21.05 -14.88 11.57
C HIS A 201 22.22 -13.96 11.82
N ASP A 202 23.44 -14.53 11.78
CA ASP A 202 24.67 -13.76 11.72
C ASP A 202 24.95 -13.45 10.23
N VAL A 203 24.65 -12.24 9.82
CA VAL A 203 24.93 -11.78 8.46
C VAL A 203 26.31 -11.12 8.46
N LYS A 204 27.27 -11.72 7.76
CA LYS A 204 28.58 -11.10 7.56
C LYS A 204 28.43 -9.82 6.74
N ASP A 205 29.15 -8.78 7.12
CA ASP A 205 29.20 -7.53 6.35
C ASP A 205 29.98 -7.78 5.04
N GLU A 206 29.29 -8.27 4.04
CA GLU A 206 29.79 -8.22 2.68
C GLU A 206 29.35 -6.86 2.10
N GLY A 207 30.06 -5.79 2.41
CA GLY A 207 30.21 -4.49 1.72
C GLY A 207 29.07 -3.88 0.88
N ALA A 208 27.88 -4.48 0.83
CA ALA A 208 26.83 -4.17 -0.13
C ALA A 208 25.84 -3.07 0.30
N PHE A 209 25.96 -2.54 1.52
CA PHE A 209 25.03 -1.53 2.03
C PHE A 209 25.71 -0.23 2.46
N ASP A 210 26.89 0.07 1.92
CA ASP A 210 27.63 1.32 2.11
C ASP A 210 27.03 2.49 1.27
N THR A 211 25.72 2.62 1.28
CA THR A 211 25.07 3.78 0.68
C THR A 211 24.18 4.49 1.70
N GLU A 212 24.71 4.88 2.84
CA GLU A 212 24.19 6.07 3.49
C GLU A 212 24.46 7.24 2.54
N LYS A 213 23.41 7.72 1.84
CA LYS A 213 23.50 9.01 1.17
C LYS A 213 24.05 10.01 2.20
N ASP A 214 25.18 10.62 1.92
CA ASP A 214 25.72 11.67 2.78
C ASP A 214 24.86 12.93 2.66
N PHE A 215 24.11 13.20 3.71
CA PHE A 215 23.27 14.41 3.81
C PHE A 215 23.99 15.57 4.50
N SER A 216 25.29 15.46 4.81
CA SER A 216 26.06 16.52 5.48
C SER A 216 26.08 17.84 4.69
N ASN A 217 26.02 17.74 3.34
CA ASN A 217 25.99 18.86 2.42
C ASN A 217 24.59 19.45 2.18
N VAL A 218 23.53 18.81 2.69
CA VAL A 218 22.17 19.33 2.53
C VAL A 218 21.88 20.39 3.57
N PRO A 219 21.57 21.64 3.16
CA PRO A 219 21.28 22.72 4.10
C PRO A 219 20.13 22.37 5.05
N VAL A 220 20.29 22.67 6.33
CA VAL A 220 19.30 22.35 7.38
C VAL A 220 17.91 22.94 7.09
N TRP A 221 17.86 24.12 6.45
CA TRP A 221 16.58 24.75 6.08
C TRP A 221 15.77 23.91 5.07
N LYS A 222 16.44 23.23 4.12
CA LYS A 222 15.76 22.34 3.16
C LYS A 222 15.10 21.16 3.87
N GLN A 223 15.78 20.60 4.86
CA GLN A 223 15.26 19.48 5.64
C GLN A 223 14.00 19.87 6.41
N TRP A 224 14.03 21.02 7.12
CA TRP A 224 12.87 21.50 7.85
C TRP A 224 11.73 21.96 6.92
N LEU A 225 12.07 22.63 5.82
CA LEU A 225 11.06 23.11 4.88
C LEU A 225 10.35 21.94 4.19
N SER A 226 11.06 20.83 3.85
CA SER A 226 10.40 19.61 3.32
C SER A 226 9.39 19.04 4.31
N LEU A 227 9.72 18.99 5.60
CA LEU A 227 8.81 18.52 6.65
C LEU A 227 7.62 19.47 6.83
N ILE A 228 7.86 20.78 6.86
CA ILE A 228 6.81 21.78 7.00
C ILE A 228 5.82 21.70 5.84
N ILE A 229 6.33 21.61 4.60
CA ILE A 229 5.46 21.48 3.41
C ILE A 229 4.67 20.18 3.46
N LEU A 230 5.27 19.04 3.85
CA LEU A 230 4.54 17.79 4.03
C LEU A 230 3.40 17.99 5.04
N VAL A 231 3.70 18.51 6.23
CA VAL A 231 2.69 18.69 7.29
C VAL A 231 1.56 19.61 6.83
N LEU A 232 1.90 20.74 6.17
CA LEU A 232 0.88 21.66 5.64
C LEU A 232 0.03 21.00 4.55
N THR A 233 0.64 20.21 3.67
CA THR A 233 -0.08 19.45 2.63
C THR A 233 -1.04 18.45 3.26
N LEU A 234 -0.60 17.69 4.28
CA LEU A 234 -1.46 16.75 5.01
C LEU A 234 -2.60 17.47 5.74
N LEU A 235 -2.31 18.59 6.39
CA LEU A 235 -3.36 19.39 7.05
C LEU A 235 -4.38 19.91 6.03
N ALA A 236 -3.94 20.38 4.87
CA ALA A 236 -4.85 20.82 3.81
C ALA A 236 -5.73 19.67 3.31
N MET A 237 -5.18 18.44 3.20
CA MET A 237 -5.94 17.24 2.82
C MET A 237 -6.94 16.83 3.91
N ILE A 238 -6.54 16.83 5.18
CA ILE A 238 -7.42 16.47 6.31
C ILE A 238 -8.61 17.42 6.42
N PHE A 239 -8.39 18.68 6.14
CA PHE A 239 -9.41 19.74 6.19
C PHE A 239 -10.03 20.06 4.83
N GLU A 240 -10.01 19.10 3.86
CA GLU A 240 -10.58 19.26 2.51
C GLU A 240 -11.97 19.86 2.54
N ASP A 241 -12.89 19.28 3.34
CA ASP A 241 -14.29 19.70 3.42
C ASP A 241 -14.45 21.15 3.99
N LYS A 242 -13.48 21.63 4.80
CA LYS A 242 -13.50 23.00 5.35
C LYS A 242 -12.85 24.02 4.44
N ILE A 243 -11.78 23.62 3.75
CA ILE A 243 -10.97 24.52 2.90
C ILE A 243 -11.57 24.56 1.48
N GLY A 244 -12.31 23.51 1.07
CA GLY A 244 -12.90 23.40 -0.26
C GLY A 244 -11.87 23.10 -1.37
N ILE A 245 -10.64 22.68 -1.03
CA ILE A 245 -9.59 22.33 -1.99
C ILE A 245 -9.47 20.80 -2.03
N LYS A 246 -9.69 20.20 -3.22
CA LYS A 246 -9.60 18.76 -3.40
C LYS A 246 -8.21 18.23 -3.05
N LEU A 247 -8.14 16.98 -2.54
CA LEU A 247 -6.91 16.27 -2.13
C LEU A 247 -5.80 16.37 -3.20
N CYS A 248 -6.12 16.08 -4.47
CA CYS A 248 -5.15 16.12 -5.56
C CYS A 248 -4.55 17.50 -5.79
N ILE A 249 -5.32 18.56 -5.58
CA ILE A 249 -4.84 19.95 -5.71
C ILE A 249 -3.95 20.32 -4.53
N SER A 250 -4.34 19.96 -3.30
CA SER A 250 -3.51 20.15 -2.10
C SER A 250 -2.15 19.46 -2.24
N GLY A 251 -2.15 18.20 -2.73
CA GLY A 251 -0.92 17.46 -3.04
C GLY A 251 -0.08 18.16 -4.10
N GLY A 252 -0.72 18.58 -5.21
CA GLY A 252 -0.06 19.30 -6.32
C GLY A 252 0.60 20.60 -5.86
N ILE A 253 -0.08 21.39 -5.04
CA ILE A 253 0.49 22.61 -4.44
C ILE A 253 1.72 22.26 -3.59
N GLY A 254 1.64 21.25 -2.73
CA GLY A 254 2.77 20.79 -1.92
C GLY A 254 3.98 20.38 -2.77
N ALA A 255 3.75 19.60 -3.82
CA ALA A 255 4.81 19.18 -4.75
C ALA A 255 5.44 20.37 -5.48
N LEU A 256 4.64 21.30 -5.99
CA LEU A 256 5.13 22.51 -6.66
C LEU A 256 5.92 23.41 -5.72
N LEU A 257 5.46 23.61 -4.49
CA LEU A 257 6.18 24.41 -3.48
C LEU A 257 7.58 23.86 -3.21
N LEU A 258 7.75 22.53 -3.12
CA LEU A 258 9.05 21.89 -2.91
C LEU A 258 10.03 22.16 -4.06
N ILE A 259 9.55 22.22 -5.29
CA ILE A 259 10.37 22.49 -6.47
C ILE A 259 10.67 23.99 -6.57
N ILE A 260 9.65 24.85 -6.46
CA ILE A 260 9.79 26.32 -6.59
C ILE A 260 10.70 26.90 -5.50
N THR A 261 10.60 26.39 -4.27
CA THR A 261 11.48 26.83 -3.17
C THR A 261 12.90 26.25 -3.27
N GLY A 262 13.17 25.35 -4.24
CA GLY A 262 14.48 24.75 -4.43
C GLY A 262 14.85 23.74 -3.34
N VAL A 263 13.86 23.20 -2.60
CA VAL A 263 14.09 22.11 -1.63
C VAL A 263 14.62 20.89 -2.37
N ILE A 264 13.97 20.53 -3.48
CA ILE A 264 14.41 19.48 -4.41
C ILE A 264 14.48 20.05 -5.82
N SER A 265 15.31 19.43 -6.68
CA SER A 265 15.33 19.75 -8.10
C SER A 265 14.15 19.09 -8.82
N GLU A 266 13.75 19.66 -9.98
CA GLU A 266 12.77 19.01 -10.87
C GLU A 266 13.18 17.58 -11.21
N LYS A 267 14.46 17.36 -11.49
CA LYS A 267 15.00 16.02 -11.81
C LYS A 267 14.79 15.04 -10.67
N ASP A 268 15.00 15.45 -9.42
CA ASP A 268 14.80 14.58 -8.25
C ASP A 268 13.32 14.38 -7.98
N ALA A 269 12.48 15.39 -8.18
CA ALA A 269 11.03 15.26 -8.11
C ALA A 269 10.51 14.20 -9.10
N LEU A 270 10.93 14.26 -10.36
CA LEU A 270 10.53 13.29 -11.38
C LEU A 270 11.04 11.87 -11.07
N LYS A 271 12.26 11.73 -10.51
CA LYS A 271 12.78 10.43 -10.07
C LYS A 271 12.03 9.83 -8.89
N SER A 272 11.39 10.64 -8.07
CA SER A 272 10.62 10.18 -6.93
C SER A 272 9.31 9.51 -7.35
N ILE A 273 8.84 9.73 -8.59
CA ILE A 273 7.59 9.17 -9.10
C ILE A 273 7.81 7.70 -9.47
N ASP A 274 7.03 6.81 -8.87
CA ASP A 274 6.98 5.41 -9.28
C ASP A 274 6.08 5.21 -10.50
N LEU A 275 6.65 5.36 -11.68
CA LEU A 275 5.94 5.19 -12.94
C LEU A 275 5.31 3.80 -13.10
N LYS A 276 5.92 2.74 -12.51
CA LYS A 276 5.36 1.38 -12.58
C LYS A 276 3.98 1.34 -11.94
N THR A 277 3.85 1.96 -10.76
CA THR A 277 2.58 2.06 -10.05
C THR A 277 1.58 2.93 -10.81
N ILE A 278 2.01 4.04 -11.43
CA ILE A 278 1.11 4.89 -12.24
C ILE A 278 0.55 4.11 -13.44
N PHE A 279 1.39 3.41 -14.19
CA PHE A 279 0.94 2.60 -15.33
C PHE A 279 0.05 1.42 -14.90
N LEU A 280 0.36 0.78 -13.77
CA LEU A 280 -0.49 -0.27 -13.22
C LEU A 280 -1.86 0.30 -12.85
N PHE A 281 -1.91 1.40 -12.11
CA PHE A 281 -3.14 2.04 -11.66
C PHE A 281 -4.00 2.49 -12.85
N GLY A 282 -3.48 3.35 -13.73
CA GLY A 282 -4.22 3.87 -14.88
C GLY A 282 -4.71 2.77 -15.82
N GLY A 283 -3.87 1.75 -16.07
CA GLY A 283 -4.25 0.63 -16.93
C GLY A 283 -5.26 -0.33 -16.29
N THR A 284 -5.29 -0.48 -14.97
CA THR A 284 -6.30 -1.34 -14.31
C THR A 284 -7.66 -0.67 -14.18
N LEU A 285 -7.72 0.66 -14.13
CA LEU A 285 -9.00 1.37 -14.19
C LEU A 285 -9.74 1.13 -15.53
N SER A 286 -9.02 0.92 -16.64
CA SER A 286 -9.67 0.53 -17.90
C SER A 286 -10.36 -0.84 -17.80
N LEU A 287 -9.78 -1.79 -17.05
CA LEU A 287 -10.41 -3.09 -16.82
C LEU A 287 -11.65 -2.96 -15.94
N ALA A 288 -11.61 -2.08 -14.92
CA ALA A 288 -12.77 -1.76 -14.09
C ALA A 288 -13.92 -1.20 -14.93
N ALA A 289 -13.64 -0.22 -15.78
CA ALA A 289 -14.63 0.34 -16.71
C ALA A 289 -15.21 -0.74 -17.65
N ALA A 290 -14.35 -1.61 -18.21
CA ALA A 290 -14.81 -2.69 -19.07
C ALA A 290 -15.72 -3.70 -18.34
N LEU A 291 -15.42 -4.03 -17.06
CA LEU A 291 -16.26 -4.91 -16.25
C LEU A 291 -17.66 -4.32 -16.04
N GLN A 292 -17.75 -3.01 -15.82
CA GLN A 292 -19.02 -2.30 -15.65
C GLN A 292 -19.79 -2.18 -16.99
N GLU A 293 -19.16 -1.65 -18.04
CA GLU A 293 -19.84 -1.39 -19.31
C GLU A 293 -20.32 -2.67 -20.00
N THR A 294 -19.61 -3.79 -19.85
CA THR A 294 -19.97 -5.06 -20.50
C THR A 294 -20.87 -5.97 -19.65
N GLY A 295 -21.16 -5.61 -18.41
CA GLY A 295 -21.86 -6.47 -17.45
C GLY A 295 -21.06 -7.71 -17.01
N ALA A 296 -19.76 -7.79 -17.34
CA ALA A 296 -18.92 -8.90 -16.94
C ALA A 296 -18.73 -8.97 -15.41
N GLY A 297 -18.77 -7.82 -14.75
CA GLY A 297 -18.76 -7.73 -13.28
C GLY A 297 -19.98 -8.40 -12.64
N GLU A 298 -21.18 -8.18 -13.19
CA GLU A 298 -22.42 -8.81 -12.72
C GLU A 298 -22.39 -10.34 -12.89
N LEU A 299 -21.79 -10.84 -13.99
CA LEU A 299 -21.62 -12.28 -14.19
C LEU A 299 -20.70 -12.92 -13.12
N ILE A 300 -19.63 -12.22 -12.73
CA ILE A 300 -18.74 -12.67 -11.64
C ILE A 300 -19.50 -12.63 -10.32
N ALA A 301 -20.15 -11.51 -10.01
CA ALA A 301 -20.91 -11.33 -8.79
C ALA A 301 -21.99 -12.42 -8.65
N GLY A 302 -22.77 -12.70 -9.70
CA GLY A 302 -23.79 -13.74 -9.70
C GLY A 302 -23.24 -15.13 -9.39
N LYS A 303 -22.06 -15.50 -9.90
CA LYS A 303 -21.39 -16.77 -9.57
C LYS A 303 -20.91 -16.82 -8.12
N VAL A 304 -20.34 -15.74 -7.61
CA VAL A 304 -19.88 -15.64 -6.22
C VAL A 304 -21.07 -15.72 -5.26
N ILE A 305 -22.14 -14.97 -5.53
CA ILE A 305 -23.38 -14.99 -4.75
C ILE A 305 -23.99 -16.39 -4.75
N GLY A 306 -24.07 -17.05 -5.91
CA GLY A 306 -24.57 -18.41 -6.00
C GLY A 306 -23.74 -19.44 -5.18
N ALA A 307 -22.45 -19.20 -5.03
CA ALA A 307 -21.55 -20.03 -4.22
C ALA A 307 -21.63 -19.73 -2.71
N LEU A 308 -21.88 -18.47 -2.33
CA LEU A 308 -21.97 -18.03 -0.93
C LEU A 308 -23.39 -18.14 -0.34
N GLY A 309 -24.41 -18.31 -1.19
CA GLY A 309 -25.82 -18.25 -0.84
C GLY A 309 -26.42 -16.86 -1.05
N GLU A 310 -27.74 -16.78 -1.14
CA GLU A 310 -28.49 -15.56 -1.49
C GLU A 310 -28.29 -14.40 -0.50
N ASN A 311 -27.98 -14.69 0.77
CA ASN A 311 -27.76 -13.70 1.82
C ASN A 311 -26.62 -14.14 2.74
N PRO A 312 -25.36 -14.06 2.32
CA PRO A 312 -24.23 -14.40 3.18
C PRO A 312 -24.16 -13.39 4.35
N SER A 313 -23.80 -13.90 5.53
CA SER A 313 -23.59 -13.00 6.66
C SER A 313 -22.43 -12.03 6.38
N PRO A 314 -22.44 -10.80 6.95
CA PRO A 314 -21.33 -9.86 6.83
C PRO A 314 -19.97 -10.46 7.21
N TYR A 315 -19.95 -11.35 8.19
CA TYR A 315 -18.73 -12.05 8.63
C TYR A 315 -18.19 -12.99 7.56
N VAL A 316 -19.06 -13.75 6.88
CA VAL A 316 -18.65 -14.68 5.81
C VAL A 316 -18.08 -13.88 4.63
N LEU A 317 -18.76 -12.82 4.22
CA LEU A 317 -18.30 -11.98 3.11
C LEU A 317 -16.96 -11.32 3.44
N THR A 318 -16.84 -10.70 4.62
CA THR A 318 -15.59 -10.10 5.11
C THR A 318 -14.46 -11.13 5.08
N PHE A 319 -14.71 -12.32 5.63
CA PHE A 319 -13.71 -13.37 5.73
C PHE A 319 -13.24 -13.83 4.33
N VAL A 320 -14.18 -14.12 3.43
CA VAL A 320 -13.85 -14.62 2.08
C VAL A 320 -13.06 -13.58 1.29
N VAL A 321 -13.53 -12.32 1.26
CA VAL A 321 -12.83 -11.23 0.55
C VAL A 321 -11.46 -10.98 1.18
N PHE A 322 -11.40 -10.87 2.50
CA PHE A 322 -10.15 -10.61 3.21
C PHE A 322 -9.12 -11.72 2.97
N ILE A 323 -9.50 -12.98 3.19
CA ILE A 323 -8.57 -14.13 3.03
C ILE A 323 -8.12 -14.28 1.59
N LEU A 324 -9.02 -14.14 0.62
CA LEU A 324 -8.66 -14.20 -0.79
C LEU A 324 -7.60 -13.14 -1.13
N CYS A 325 -7.81 -11.89 -0.72
CA CYS A 325 -6.85 -10.82 -0.95
C CYS A 325 -5.54 -11.05 -0.17
N ALA A 326 -5.62 -11.52 1.09
CA ALA A 326 -4.45 -11.82 1.89
C ALA A 326 -3.62 -12.99 1.33
N VAL A 327 -4.25 -13.98 0.73
CA VAL A 327 -3.53 -15.06 0.04
C VAL A 327 -2.87 -14.53 -1.22
N LEU A 328 -3.61 -13.83 -2.09
CA LEU A 328 -3.08 -13.30 -3.35
C LEU A 328 -1.90 -12.36 -3.13
N THR A 329 -1.99 -11.44 -2.17
CA THR A 329 -0.94 -10.43 -1.92
C THR A 329 0.39 -11.04 -1.42
N ASN A 330 0.39 -12.28 -0.96
CA ASN A 330 1.61 -12.98 -0.60
C ASN A 330 2.34 -13.59 -1.82
N PHE A 331 1.68 -13.66 -2.98
CA PHE A 331 2.26 -14.19 -4.24
C PHE A 331 2.40 -13.13 -5.32
N MET A 332 1.76 -11.97 -5.15
CA MET A 332 1.83 -10.83 -6.05
C MET A 332 1.86 -9.53 -5.23
N SER A 333 2.22 -8.40 -5.84
CA SER A 333 2.33 -7.14 -5.09
C SER A 333 0.98 -6.68 -4.51
N ASN A 334 1.00 -5.95 -3.37
CA ASN A 334 -0.19 -5.38 -2.75
C ASN A 334 -1.01 -4.54 -3.74
N THR A 335 -0.32 -3.70 -4.53
CA THR A 335 -0.96 -2.84 -5.52
C THR A 335 -1.62 -3.65 -6.63
N ALA A 336 -0.97 -4.71 -7.12
CA ALA A 336 -1.54 -5.58 -8.14
C ALA A 336 -2.75 -6.35 -7.60
N THR A 337 -2.67 -6.84 -6.34
CA THR A 337 -3.80 -7.51 -5.68
C THR A 337 -5.02 -6.60 -5.59
N THR A 338 -4.84 -5.37 -5.09
CA THR A 338 -5.96 -4.43 -4.96
C THR A 338 -6.47 -3.96 -6.31
N ALA A 339 -5.60 -3.68 -7.27
CA ALA A 339 -5.98 -3.29 -8.62
C ALA A 339 -6.83 -4.35 -9.34
N LEU A 340 -6.53 -5.63 -9.09
CA LEU A 340 -7.29 -6.75 -9.61
C LEU A 340 -8.61 -6.95 -8.86
N MET A 341 -8.57 -6.91 -7.53
CA MET A 341 -9.70 -7.34 -6.70
C MET A 341 -10.74 -6.24 -6.46
N VAL A 342 -10.34 -4.97 -6.47
CA VAL A 342 -11.26 -3.84 -6.21
C VAL A 342 -12.46 -3.83 -7.16
N PRO A 343 -12.31 -3.90 -8.49
CA PRO A 343 -13.45 -3.90 -9.40
C PRO A 343 -14.33 -5.15 -9.22
N ILE A 344 -13.74 -6.29 -8.91
CA ILE A 344 -14.47 -7.53 -8.62
C ILE A 344 -15.28 -7.39 -7.32
N CYS A 345 -14.64 -6.88 -6.26
CA CYS A 345 -15.28 -6.64 -4.97
C CYS A 345 -16.40 -5.61 -5.06
N LEU A 346 -16.21 -4.54 -5.86
CA LEU A 346 -17.27 -3.55 -6.13
C LEU A 346 -18.48 -4.20 -6.79
N SER A 347 -18.26 -5.01 -7.84
CA SER A 347 -19.34 -5.73 -8.53
C SER A 347 -20.08 -6.71 -7.60
N ILE A 348 -19.34 -7.41 -6.72
CA ILE A 348 -19.95 -8.29 -5.72
C ILE A 348 -20.82 -7.48 -4.74
N ALA A 349 -20.31 -6.36 -4.22
CA ALA A 349 -21.04 -5.52 -3.28
C ALA A 349 -22.34 -5.00 -3.90
N GLN A 350 -22.28 -4.48 -5.13
CA GLN A 350 -23.45 -3.98 -5.86
C GLN A 350 -24.46 -5.10 -6.14
N GLY A 351 -23.99 -6.27 -6.60
CA GLY A 351 -24.86 -7.42 -6.91
C GLY A 351 -25.56 -8.00 -5.67
N MET A 352 -25.00 -7.81 -4.47
CA MET A 352 -25.58 -8.25 -3.21
C MET A 352 -26.36 -7.17 -2.47
N GLY A 353 -26.37 -5.92 -2.96
CA GLY A 353 -26.91 -4.79 -2.23
C GLY A 353 -26.13 -4.48 -0.93
N ALA A 354 -24.87 -4.89 -0.83
CA ALA A 354 -24.00 -4.59 0.30
C ALA A 354 -23.36 -3.20 0.15
N ASP A 355 -23.00 -2.56 1.29
CA ASP A 355 -22.23 -1.30 1.26
C ASP A 355 -20.86 -1.54 0.56
N PRO A 356 -20.58 -0.92 -0.59
CA PRO A 356 -19.32 -1.08 -1.28
C PRO A 356 -18.10 -0.72 -0.43
N ARG A 357 -18.20 0.25 0.48
CA ARG A 357 -17.10 0.66 1.37
C ARG A 357 -16.67 -0.48 2.28
N ALA A 358 -17.64 -1.22 2.83
CA ALA A 358 -17.37 -2.37 3.69
C ALA A 358 -16.54 -3.45 2.96
N VAL A 359 -16.97 -3.81 1.76
CA VAL A 359 -16.33 -4.86 0.95
C VAL A 359 -14.96 -4.41 0.44
N LEU A 360 -14.86 -3.16 -0.03
CA LEU A 360 -13.58 -2.60 -0.51
C LEU A 360 -12.58 -2.40 0.63
N MET A 361 -13.03 -2.02 1.83
CA MET A 361 -12.16 -1.96 3.01
C MET A 361 -11.58 -3.34 3.34
N ALA A 362 -12.40 -4.40 3.34
CA ALA A 362 -11.93 -5.78 3.53
C ALA A 362 -10.91 -6.19 2.46
N CYS A 363 -11.17 -5.83 1.19
CA CYS A 363 -10.28 -6.09 0.06
C CYS A 363 -8.92 -5.41 0.24
N VAL A 364 -8.89 -4.11 0.54
CA VAL A 364 -7.65 -3.32 0.66
C VAL A 364 -6.83 -3.75 1.87
N ILE A 365 -7.47 -3.91 3.03
CA ILE A 365 -6.76 -4.35 4.25
C ILE A 365 -6.19 -5.76 4.06
N GLY A 366 -6.98 -6.70 3.50
CA GLY A 366 -6.50 -8.03 3.15
C GLY A 366 -5.35 -7.99 2.14
N GLY A 367 -5.48 -7.17 1.07
CA GLY A 367 -4.46 -6.94 0.05
C GLY A 367 -3.17 -6.28 0.55
N SER A 368 -3.18 -5.74 1.78
CA SER A 368 -1.99 -5.19 2.43
C SER A 368 -1.27 -6.21 3.33
N CYS A 369 -1.80 -7.42 3.52
CA CYS A 369 -1.27 -8.44 4.42
C CYS A 369 -0.13 -9.29 3.82
N ALA A 370 0.81 -8.66 3.10
CA ALA A 370 1.96 -9.33 2.49
C ALA A 370 3.08 -9.61 3.51
N TYR A 371 2.79 -10.38 4.55
CA TYR A 371 3.75 -10.63 5.63
C TYR A 371 4.45 -11.98 5.52
N ALA A 372 3.83 -12.99 4.90
CA ALA A 372 4.32 -14.37 4.95
C ALA A 372 5.31 -14.73 3.83
N THR A 373 5.63 -13.81 2.92
CA THR A 373 6.58 -14.07 1.83
C THR A 373 7.53 -12.89 1.57
N PRO A 374 8.72 -13.15 1.04
CA PRO A 374 9.64 -12.08 0.65
C PRO A 374 9.22 -11.33 -0.62
N ILE A 375 8.31 -11.89 -1.43
CA ILE A 375 7.95 -11.39 -2.75
C ILE A 375 6.68 -10.52 -2.74
N GLY A 376 5.81 -10.65 -1.73
CA GLY A 376 4.51 -9.96 -1.68
C GLY A 376 4.60 -8.43 -1.64
N MET A 377 5.74 -7.87 -1.21
CA MET A 377 5.95 -6.42 -1.15
C MET A 377 7.43 -6.07 -1.43
N PRO A 378 7.74 -5.01 -2.21
CA PRO A 378 9.13 -4.63 -2.49
C PRO A 378 9.98 -4.40 -1.23
N ALA A 379 9.41 -3.83 -0.17
CA ALA A 379 10.11 -3.64 1.10
C ALA A 379 10.58 -4.97 1.71
N ASN A 380 9.79 -6.05 1.60
CA ASN A 380 10.20 -7.38 2.06
C ASN A 380 11.42 -7.87 1.29
N THR A 381 11.42 -7.72 -0.05
CA THR A 381 12.53 -8.13 -0.91
C THR A 381 13.83 -7.38 -0.59
N MET A 382 13.74 -6.08 -0.27
CA MET A 382 14.91 -5.25 0.06
C MET A 382 15.68 -5.77 1.27
N VAL A 383 15.00 -6.34 2.26
CA VAL A 383 15.65 -6.81 3.50
C VAL A 383 16.12 -8.26 3.44
N VAL A 384 15.80 -9.01 2.36
CA VAL A 384 16.19 -10.42 2.23
C VAL A 384 17.70 -10.60 2.41
N GLY A 385 18.49 -9.92 1.59
CA GLY A 385 19.96 -9.97 1.67
C GLY A 385 20.50 -9.31 2.95
N ALA A 386 19.98 -8.12 3.27
CA ALA A 386 20.41 -7.35 4.44
C ALA A 386 20.19 -8.09 5.77
N GLY A 387 19.09 -8.85 5.89
CA GLY A 387 18.76 -9.64 7.06
C GLY A 387 19.22 -11.10 6.97
N GLY A 388 19.70 -11.55 5.81
CA GLY A 388 20.04 -12.95 5.56
C GLY A 388 18.83 -13.88 5.64
N TYR A 389 17.65 -13.39 5.23
CA TYR A 389 16.39 -14.12 5.39
C TYR A 389 16.18 -15.20 4.35
N LYS A 390 15.58 -16.29 4.80
CA LYS A 390 15.04 -17.36 3.96
C LYS A 390 13.52 -17.22 3.87
N PHE A 391 12.92 -17.84 2.87
CA PHE A 391 11.47 -17.84 2.70
C PHE A 391 10.71 -18.23 3.98
N MET A 392 11.17 -19.28 4.65
CA MET A 392 10.54 -19.79 5.89
C MET A 392 10.61 -18.81 7.08
N ASP A 393 11.53 -17.85 7.06
CA ASP A 393 11.61 -16.81 8.09
C ASP A 393 10.42 -15.86 8.01
N TYR A 394 10.01 -15.51 6.78
CA TYR A 394 8.79 -14.74 6.54
C TYR A 394 7.54 -15.52 6.95
N VAL A 395 7.46 -16.80 6.58
CA VAL A 395 6.30 -17.63 6.97
C VAL A 395 6.18 -17.69 8.49
N LYS A 396 7.26 -18.01 9.21
CA LYS A 396 7.25 -18.13 10.67
C LYS A 396 6.91 -16.83 11.39
N SER A 397 7.48 -15.71 10.93
CA SER A 397 7.31 -14.41 11.57
C SER A 397 6.05 -13.69 11.11
N GLY A 398 5.70 -13.80 9.82
CA GLY A 398 4.63 -13.02 9.19
C GLY A 398 3.27 -13.71 9.19
N PHE A 399 3.19 -15.04 9.09
CA PHE A 399 1.91 -15.73 9.07
C PHE A 399 1.04 -15.46 10.32
N PRO A 400 1.60 -15.41 11.55
CA PRO A 400 0.83 -14.99 12.72
C PRO A 400 0.23 -13.59 12.60
N LEU A 401 0.90 -12.65 11.90
CA LEU A 401 0.36 -11.32 11.65
C LEU A 401 -0.84 -11.35 10.71
N ILE A 402 -0.87 -12.26 9.73
CA ILE A 402 -2.06 -12.45 8.87
C ILE A 402 -3.24 -12.91 9.72
N ILE A 403 -3.02 -13.84 10.64
CA ILE A 403 -4.07 -14.29 11.57
C ILE A 403 -4.57 -13.12 12.44
N ILE A 404 -3.64 -12.34 13.01
CA ILE A 404 -3.99 -11.17 13.84
C ILE A 404 -4.79 -10.15 13.01
N ALA A 405 -4.33 -9.81 11.81
CA ALA A 405 -5.02 -8.89 10.92
C ALA A 405 -6.42 -9.41 10.54
N THR A 406 -6.55 -10.72 10.27
CA THR A 406 -7.83 -11.36 9.99
C THR A 406 -8.77 -11.23 11.18
N VAL A 407 -8.34 -11.61 12.39
CA VAL A 407 -9.17 -11.54 13.60
C VAL A 407 -9.61 -10.10 13.89
N VAL A 408 -8.69 -9.14 13.84
CA VAL A 408 -9.00 -7.72 14.06
C VAL A 408 -10.00 -7.22 13.01
N SER A 409 -9.79 -7.57 11.73
CA SER A 409 -10.69 -7.15 10.65
C SER A 409 -12.10 -7.79 10.79
N MET A 410 -12.16 -9.08 11.15
CA MET A 410 -13.43 -9.78 11.38
C MET A 410 -14.25 -9.17 12.53
N ILE A 411 -13.60 -8.57 13.51
CA ILE A 411 -14.29 -7.89 14.64
C ILE A 411 -14.70 -6.47 14.22
N ILE A 412 -13.79 -5.72 13.59
CA ILE A 412 -13.99 -4.27 13.39
C ILE A 412 -14.83 -3.98 12.15
N LEU A 413 -14.56 -4.65 11.02
CA LEU A 413 -15.21 -4.31 9.74
C LEU A 413 -16.75 -4.39 9.80
N PRO A 414 -17.36 -5.46 10.33
CA PRO A 414 -18.83 -5.52 10.38
C PRO A 414 -19.47 -4.50 11.31
N ILE A 415 -18.70 -3.98 12.27
CA ILE A 415 -19.17 -2.98 13.25
C ILE A 415 -19.01 -1.57 12.70
N ALA A 416 -17.81 -1.26 12.19
CA ALA A 416 -17.47 0.08 11.74
C ALA A 416 -18.02 0.38 10.33
N PHE A 417 -18.14 -0.65 9.50
CA PHE A 417 -18.67 -0.59 8.14
C PHE A 417 -19.75 -1.67 7.98
N PRO A 418 -21.00 -1.39 8.38
CA PRO A 418 -22.10 -2.34 8.21
C PRO A 418 -22.29 -2.68 6.72
N PHE A 419 -22.27 -3.99 6.39
CA PHE A 419 -22.38 -4.45 4.99
C PHE A 419 -23.81 -4.26 4.44
N PHE A 420 -24.80 -4.27 5.30
CA PHE A 420 -26.21 -4.05 4.98
C PHE A 420 -26.75 -3.00 5.98
N PRO A 421 -26.60 -1.70 5.65
CA PRO A 421 -26.99 -0.59 6.49
C PRO A 421 -28.53 -0.41 6.56
#